data_66a891903f86eac60bae9245eaa33fc2
#
_entry.id   66a891903f86eac60bae9245eaa33fc2
#
_cell.length_a   1.000
_cell.length_b   1.000
_cell.length_c   1.000
_cell.angle_alpha   90.00
_cell.angle_beta   90.00
_cell.angle_gamma   90.00
#
_symmetry.space_group_name_H-M   'P 1'
#
loop_
_entity.id
_entity.type
_entity.pdbx_description
1 polymer ?
#
loop_
_entity_poly.entity_id
_entity_poly.type
_entity_poly.pdbx_seq_one_letter_code
_entity_poly.pdbx_strand_id
1 'polypeptide(L)'
;MKYEPLAKSLIATALTLVFSSSHAASVAPVAAENGMVVTAQHLATRVGVDVLKSGGNAVDAAVAVGYALAVVYPAAGNLGGGGFMTIQLADGRKTFLDFREKAPQAATANMYLDKAGNVVPDLSSKGHLAVGVPGTVSGMELALSKYGTRKRAEVIAPAIKLAENGFALEQGDVDLLHTATDEFKADPKDLGRIFLNKGQPLQVGDTLVQKDLAKTLKEISAKGTDGFYKGWVAKAIVDSSQAGKGIIVQADLDKYKTRELAPVECDYRGYHVVSAPPPSSGGVVICEIMNILEGYPMKELGYHSAQGLHYQIEAMRHAYVDRNSYLGDPDFVKNPIEHLLDRDYAAKLRAAIEPQKAGVSQEIKPGVAPHEGNNTTHYSIVDKWGNAVSVTYTLNDWFGAGVMASKTGVILNDEMDDFTSKVGVPNMYGLIQGEANAIAPGKTPLSSMSPTIVTKDGKAVMVVGTPGGSRIITATLLTILNVIDYGMNIQEAVDAPRFHQQWMPETTNLENFAVSPDTRKILESWGHKFAEPQDANHLAAILVGAPSLGGKPVGNNRFYGANDPRRNTGLSLGY
;
A
#
# COMPACT_ATOMS: atom_id res chain seq x y z
N MET A 1 -12.33 -70.89 -56.46
CA MET A 1 -12.77 -69.56 -56.04
C MET A 1 -13.14 -69.62 -54.55
N LYS A 2 -12.27 -69.15 -53.68
CA LYS A 2 -12.57 -69.04 -52.24
C LYS A 2 -12.30 -67.57 -51.86
N TYR A 3 -13.30 -66.86 -51.40
CA TYR A 3 -13.20 -65.49 -50.89
C TYR A 3 -12.86 -65.56 -49.38
N GLU A 4 -11.74 -65.01 -49.03
CA GLU A 4 -11.44 -64.67 -47.62
C GLU A 4 -11.99 -63.30 -47.28
N PRO A 5 -12.61 -63.09 -46.10
CA PRO A 5 -12.98 -61.75 -45.66
C PRO A 5 -11.84 -61.08 -44.87
N LEU A 6 -11.43 -59.91 -45.32
CA LEU A 6 -10.53 -59.01 -44.61
C LEU A 6 -11.17 -58.56 -43.30
N ALA A 7 -10.55 -58.92 -42.20
CA ALA A 7 -10.85 -58.36 -40.86
C ALA A 7 -10.32 -56.90 -40.82
N LYS A 8 -11.24 -55.95 -40.75
CA LYS A 8 -10.91 -54.56 -40.47
C LYS A 8 -10.67 -54.39 -38.99
N SER A 9 -9.41 -54.25 -38.60
CA SER A 9 -9.00 -53.87 -37.25
C SER A 9 -9.33 -52.40 -37.05
N LEU A 10 -10.38 -52.11 -36.30
CA LEU A 10 -10.66 -50.76 -35.81
C LEU A 10 -9.73 -50.47 -34.62
N ILE A 11 -8.64 -49.75 -34.88
CA ILE A 11 -7.88 -49.12 -33.80
C ILE A 11 -8.67 -47.92 -33.37
N ALA A 12 -9.40 -48.05 -32.25
CA ALA A 12 -9.99 -46.91 -31.55
C ALA A 12 -8.86 -46.12 -30.84
N THR A 13 -8.33 -45.12 -31.52
CA THR A 13 -7.46 -44.13 -30.86
C THR A 13 -8.33 -43.29 -29.97
N ALA A 14 -8.32 -43.59 -28.66
CA ALA A 14 -8.89 -42.72 -27.64
C ALA A 14 -8.06 -41.43 -27.61
N LEU A 15 -8.52 -40.39 -28.30
CA LEU A 15 -8.06 -39.03 -28.10
C LEU A 15 -8.53 -38.60 -26.71
N THR A 16 -7.68 -38.75 -25.72
CA THR A 16 -7.82 -38.05 -24.46
C THR A 16 -7.62 -36.56 -24.76
N LEU A 17 -8.73 -35.86 -24.97
CA LEU A 17 -8.77 -34.40 -24.92
C LEU A 17 -8.40 -33.98 -23.51
N VAL A 18 -7.12 -33.71 -23.28
CA VAL A 18 -6.69 -32.89 -22.17
C VAL A 18 -7.26 -31.50 -22.45
N PHE A 19 -8.39 -31.20 -21.84
CA PHE A 19 -8.84 -29.81 -21.72
C PHE A 19 -7.78 -29.08 -20.90
N SER A 20 -6.76 -28.58 -21.56
CA SER A 20 -6.02 -27.44 -21.07
C SER A 20 -7.04 -26.32 -20.97
N SER A 21 -7.56 -26.08 -19.79
CA SER A 21 -8.27 -24.86 -19.51
C SER A 21 -7.27 -23.73 -19.80
N SER A 22 -7.35 -23.16 -21.01
CA SER A 22 -6.70 -21.91 -21.33
C SER A 22 -7.38 -20.84 -20.51
N HIS A 23 -6.91 -20.67 -19.27
CA HIS A 23 -7.21 -19.49 -18.51
C HIS A 23 -6.56 -18.34 -19.28
N ALA A 24 -7.30 -17.27 -19.50
CA ALA A 24 -6.76 -15.99 -19.99
C ALA A 24 -5.76 -15.53 -18.92
N ALA A 25 -4.57 -15.64 -19.23
CA ALA A 25 -3.47 -16.24 -18.58
C ALA A 25 -2.81 -15.29 -17.58
N SER A 26 -3.24 -15.31 -16.35
CA SER A 26 -2.33 -14.99 -15.24
C SER A 26 -1.26 -16.08 -15.19
N VAL A 27 0.00 -15.69 -14.96
CA VAL A 27 1.06 -16.67 -14.68
C VAL A 27 0.77 -17.37 -13.33
N ALA A 28 1.31 -18.57 -13.16
CA ALA A 28 1.19 -19.23 -11.86
C ALA A 28 1.88 -18.40 -10.75
N PRO A 29 1.33 -18.33 -9.54
CA PRO A 29 1.99 -17.67 -8.43
C PRO A 29 3.34 -18.33 -8.12
N VAL A 30 4.31 -17.54 -7.68
CA VAL A 30 5.62 -18.05 -7.26
C VAL A 30 5.44 -18.91 -6.00
N ALA A 31 5.84 -20.18 -6.07
CA ALA A 31 5.68 -21.13 -4.99
C ALA A 31 6.98 -21.34 -4.22
N ALA A 32 6.91 -21.49 -2.89
CA ALA A 32 8.05 -21.73 -2.02
C ALA A 32 7.70 -22.58 -0.79
N GLU A 33 8.70 -23.28 -0.23
CA GLU A 33 8.51 -24.21 0.89
C GLU A 33 8.67 -23.52 2.25
N ASN A 34 9.64 -22.63 2.43
CA ASN A 34 10.11 -22.18 3.74
C ASN A 34 9.80 -20.71 4.06
N GLY A 35 9.47 -19.88 3.08
CA GLY A 35 9.14 -18.48 3.30
C GLY A 35 8.97 -17.73 1.99
N MET A 36 8.35 -16.56 2.05
CA MET A 36 8.02 -15.75 0.88
C MET A 36 8.20 -14.26 1.19
N VAL A 37 8.76 -13.53 0.23
CA VAL A 37 8.88 -12.07 0.25
C VAL A 37 8.37 -11.52 -1.09
N VAL A 38 7.49 -10.54 -1.04
CA VAL A 38 6.97 -9.84 -2.21
C VAL A 38 7.14 -8.34 -2.01
N THR A 39 7.84 -7.68 -2.91
CA THR A 39 8.08 -6.22 -2.81
C THR A 39 8.04 -5.55 -4.19
N ALA A 40 7.99 -4.22 -4.19
CA ALA A 40 7.96 -3.40 -5.39
C ALA A 40 9.30 -3.33 -6.15
N GLN A 41 10.42 -3.86 -5.57
CA GLN A 41 11.74 -3.81 -6.22
C GLN A 41 12.55 -5.08 -5.91
N HIS A 42 13.03 -5.73 -6.96
CA HIS A 42 13.61 -7.08 -6.92
C HIS A 42 14.84 -7.22 -6.01
N LEU A 43 15.69 -6.19 -5.90
CA LEU A 43 16.88 -6.25 -5.02
C LEU A 43 16.46 -6.25 -3.55
N ALA A 44 15.43 -5.48 -3.19
CA ALA A 44 14.88 -5.50 -1.84
C ALA A 44 14.22 -6.84 -1.51
N THR A 45 13.53 -7.45 -2.49
CA THR A 45 12.97 -8.81 -2.33
C THR A 45 14.08 -9.82 -1.99
N ARG A 46 15.21 -9.78 -2.73
CA ARG A 46 16.37 -10.66 -2.48
C ARG A 46 16.95 -10.46 -1.09
N VAL A 47 17.10 -9.19 -0.65
CA VAL A 47 17.54 -8.87 0.72
C VAL A 47 16.65 -9.55 1.76
N GLY A 48 15.32 -9.43 1.61
CA GLY A 48 14.38 -10.07 2.53
C GLY A 48 14.51 -11.60 2.56
N VAL A 49 14.62 -12.23 1.40
CA VAL A 49 14.80 -13.69 1.29
C VAL A 49 16.13 -14.14 1.90
N ASP A 50 17.22 -13.40 1.70
CA ASP A 50 18.53 -13.73 2.29
C ASP A 50 18.49 -13.64 3.82
N VAL A 51 17.78 -12.67 4.38
CA VAL A 51 17.54 -12.59 5.83
C VAL A 51 16.77 -13.82 6.33
N LEU A 52 15.70 -14.22 5.66
CA LEU A 52 14.93 -15.41 6.02
C LEU A 52 15.78 -16.69 5.92
N LYS A 53 16.55 -16.87 4.83
CA LYS A 53 17.46 -18.00 4.62
C LYS A 53 18.53 -18.09 5.69
N SER A 54 19.04 -16.97 6.16
CA SER A 54 20.04 -16.92 7.23
C SER A 54 19.45 -17.16 8.62
N GLY A 55 18.13 -17.43 8.73
CA GLY A 55 17.42 -17.73 9.97
C GLY A 55 16.89 -16.51 10.72
N GLY A 56 16.77 -15.35 10.06
CA GLY A 56 15.96 -14.23 10.56
C GLY A 56 14.46 -14.55 10.43
N ASN A 57 13.64 -13.90 11.26
CA ASN A 57 12.18 -14.02 11.17
C ASN A 57 11.58 -12.99 10.19
N ALA A 58 10.25 -13.03 10.01
CA ALA A 58 9.54 -12.14 9.08
C ALA A 58 9.73 -10.65 9.43
N VAL A 59 9.88 -10.30 10.71
CA VAL A 59 10.12 -8.93 11.15
C VAL A 59 11.54 -8.47 10.81
N ASP A 60 12.55 -9.32 11.03
CA ASP A 60 13.93 -9.03 10.61
C ASP A 60 13.99 -8.75 9.10
N ALA A 61 13.31 -9.60 8.31
CA ALA A 61 13.24 -9.44 6.86
C ALA A 61 12.49 -8.16 6.48
N ALA A 62 11.38 -7.82 7.17
CA ALA A 62 10.62 -6.59 6.91
C ALA A 62 11.45 -5.32 7.14
N VAL A 63 12.22 -5.28 8.22
CA VAL A 63 13.11 -4.15 8.52
C VAL A 63 14.23 -4.05 7.49
N ALA A 64 14.85 -5.18 7.11
CA ALA A 64 15.90 -5.19 6.08
C ALA A 64 15.37 -4.73 4.71
N VAL A 65 14.16 -5.19 4.33
CA VAL A 65 13.47 -4.76 3.10
C VAL A 65 13.16 -3.27 3.14
N GLY A 66 12.64 -2.75 4.26
CA GLY A 66 12.34 -1.31 4.40
C GLY A 66 13.58 -0.44 4.19
N TYR A 67 14.70 -0.79 4.80
CA TYR A 67 15.97 -0.07 4.56
C TYR A 67 16.52 -0.28 3.14
N ALA A 68 16.35 -1.46 2.55
CA ALA A 68 16.78 -1.70 1.17
C ALA A 68 15.94 -0.90 0.16
N LEU A 69 14.61 -0.85 0.34
CA LEU A 69 13.71 -0.05 -0.52
C LEU A 69 14.03 1.45 -0.44
N ALA A 70 14.46 1.96 0.71
CA ALA A 70 14.92 3.36 0.82
C ALA A 70 16.11 3.67 -0.10
N VAL A 71 16.86 2.64 -0.52
CA VAL A 71 17.99 2.76 -1.46
C VAL A 71 17.56 2.48 -2.89
N VAL A 72 16.88 1.34 -3.13
CA VAL A 72 16.64 0.82 -4.48
C VAL A 72 15.30 1.25 -5.08
N TYR A 73 14.44 1.86 -4.27
CA TYR A 73 13.12 2.37 -4.69
C TYR A 73 12.87 3.78 -4.15
N PRO A 74 13.77 4.76 -4.42
CA PRO A 74 13.78 6.07 -3.75
C PRO A 74 12.55 6.93 -4.01
N ALA A 75 11.71 6.55 -4.97
CA ALA A 75 10.45 7.24 -5.25
C ALA A 75 9.44 7.16 -4.09
N ALA A 76 9.49 6.06 -3.30
CA ALA A 76 8.56 5.85 -2.17
C ALA A 76 9.18 5.10 -0.98
N GLY A 77 10.18 4.23 -1.21
CA GLY A 77 11.02 3.67 -0.16
C GLY A 77 11.84 4.78 0.50
N ASN A 78 11.88 4.86 1.84
CA ASN A 78 12.31 6.09 2.47
C ASN A 78 12.91 5.92 3.88
N LEU A 79 13.60 6.96 4.33
CA LEU A 79 13.92 7.26 5.72
C LEU A 79 13.22 8.54 6.19
N GLY A 80 12.91 9.45 5.25
CA GLY A 80 12.33 10.76 5.52
C GLY A 80 10.80 10.82 5.41
N GLY A 81 10.16 9.68 5.43
CA GLY A 81 8.71 9.49 5.42
C GLY A 81 8.20 8.71 6.63
N GLY A 82 7.10 7.99 6.45
CA GLY A 82 6.47 7.17 7.48
C GLY A 82 5.56 6.08 6.94
N GLY A 83 4.81 5.45 7.82
CA GLY A 83 3.92 4.37 7.41
C GLY A 83 3.39 3.51 8.54
N PHE A 84 2.98 2.30 8.15
CA PHE A 84 2.32 1.33 9.03
C PHE A 84 2.82 -0.09 8.79
N MET A 85 2.85 -0.88 9.87
CA MET A 85 3.21 -2.29 9.85
C MET A 85 2.20 -3.11 10.66
N THR A 86 1.51 -4.04 10.02
CA THR A 86 0.69 -5.06 10.66
C THR A 86 1.52 -6.33 10.85
N ILE A 87 1.56 -6.86 12.05
CA ILE A 87 2.31 -8.07 12.41
C ILE A 87 1.35 -9.10 12.98
N GLN A 88 1.42 -10.33 12.45
CA GLN A 88 0.82 -11.53 13.02
C GLN A 88 1.93 -12.51 13.36
N LEU A 89 2.12 -12.82 14.64
CA LEU A 89 3.11 -13.80 15.08
C LEU A 89 2.54 -15.24 15.02
N ALA A 90 3.43 -16.19 14.89
CA ALA A 90 3.07 -17.61 14.83
C ALA A 90 2.35 -18.13 16.08
N ASP A 91 2.53 -17.46 17.22
CA ASP A 91 1.86 -17.77 18.49
C ASP A 91 0.46 -17.14 18.60
N GLY A 92 -0.01 -16.44 17.57
CA GLY A 92 -1.32 -15.81 17.50
C GLY A 92 -1.38 -14.36 17.96
N ARG A 93 -0.30 -13.81 18.52
CA ARG A 93 -0.24 -12.37 18.87
C ARG A 93 -0.29 -11.50 17.61
N LYS A 94 -1.07 -10.43 17.69
CA LYS A 94 -1.23 -9.45 16.62
C LYS A 94 -0.87 -8.08 17.15
N THR A 95 -0.28 -7.24 16.31
CA THR A 95 0.01 -5.85 16.65
C THR A 95 0.09 -4.99 15.40
N PHE A 96 -0.07 -3.70 15.60
CA PHE A 96 0.04 -2.69 14.57
C PHE A 96 1.01 -1.60 15.02
N LEU A 97 2.00 -1.30 14.19
CA LEU A 97 2.95 -0.23 14.44
C LEU A 97 2.61 0.96 13.54
N ASP A 98 2.33 2.09 14.17
CA ASP A 98 2.08 3.37 13.54
C ASP A 98 3.33 4.24 13.67
N PHE A 99 4.04 4.37 12.56
CA PHE A 99 5.19 5.25 12.39
C PHE A 99 4.93 6.31 11.31
N ARG A 100 3.63 6.68 11.15
CA ARG A 100 3.22 7.76 10.24
C ARG A 100 3.80 9.10 10.70
N GLU A 101 3.97 9.98 9.76
CA GLU A 101 4.43 11.34 9.98
C GLU A 101 3.50 12.13 10.89
N LYS A 102 4.05 13.13 11.56
CA LYS A 102 3.29 14.06 12.40
C LYS A 102 3.49 15.50 11.95
N ALA A 103 2.43 16.30 12.07
CA ALA A 103 2.54 17.73 11.88
C ALA A 103 3.56 18.32 12.87
N PRO A 104 4.50 19.18 12.42
CA PRO A 104 5.39 19.90 13.32
C PRO A 104 4.61 20.72 14.36
N GLN A 105 5.22 20.99 15.51
CA GLN A 105 4.57 21.76 16.58
C GLN A 105 4.20 23.20 16.19
N ALA A 106 4.83 23.73 15.17
CA ALA A 106 4.53 25.06 14.61
C ALA A 106 3.41 25.06 13.55
N ALA A 107 2.85 23.89 13.21
CA ALA A 107 1.79 23.78 12.22
C ALA A 107 0.49 24.45 12.71
N THR A 108 -0.24 25.06 11.79
CA THR A 108 -1.52 25.74 12.07
C THR A 108 -2.57 25.33 11.05
N ALA A 109 -3.85 25.39 11.44
CA ALA A 109 -4.97 24.99 10.57
C ALA A 109 -5.03 25.75 9.24
N ASN A 110 -4.52 26.98 9.19
CA ASN A 110 -4.60 27.89 8.04
C ASN A 110 -3.27 28.05 7.29
N MET A 111 -2.24 27.22 7.59
CA MET A 111 -0.88 27.44 7.06
C MET A 111 -0.77 27.35 5.54
N TYR A 112 -1.73 26.72 4.89
CA TYR A 112 -1.79 26.57 3.42
C TYR A 112 -2.81 27.48 2.74
N LEU A 113 -3.38 28.45 3.50
CA LEU A 113 -4.35 29.40 2.97
C LEU A 113 -3.71 30.75 2.67
N ASP A 114 -4.18 31.42 1.62
CA ASP A 114 -3.87 32.82 1.35
C ASP A 114 -4.65 33.75 2.30
N LYS A 115 -4.39 35.07 2.21
CA LYS A 115 -5.08 36.08 3.03
C LYS A 115 -6.59 36.16 2.80
N ALA A 116 -7.08 35.62 1.68
CA ALA A 116 -8.50 35.56 1.35
C ALA A 116 -9.14 34.23 1.80
N GLY A 117 -8.34 33.32 2.39
CA GLY A 117 -8.79 32.02 2.88
C GLY A 117 -8.93 30.98 1.76
N ASN A 118 -8.27 31.14 0.63
CA ASN A 118 -8.19 30.14 -0.43
C ASN A 118 -6.97 29.25 -0.24
N VAL A 119 -7.06 27.97 -0.58
CA VAL A 119 -5.91 27.07 -0.61
C VAL A 119 -4.91 27.54 -1.66
N VAL A 120 -3.64 27.66 -1.27
CA VAL A 120 -2.55 28.00 -2.19
C VAL A 120 -2.10 26.71 -2.88
N PRO A 121 -2.17 26.63 -4.22
CA PRO A 121 -1.77 25.42 -4.96
C PRO A 121 -0.34 24.99 -4.60
N ASP A 122 -0.12 23.68 -4.53
CA ASP A 122 1.16 23.01 -4.30
C ASP A 122 1.87 23.33 -2.96
N LEU A 123 1.34 24.21 -2.13
CA LEU A 123 2.01 24.63 -0.89
C LEU A 123 2.02 23.50 0.16
N SER A 124 1.03 22.59 0.13
CA SER A 124 0.95 21.42 1.00
C SER A 124 1.69 20.19 0.45
N SER A 125 2.07 20.18 -0.84
CA SER A 125 2.69 19.04 -1.51
C SER A 125 4.11 19.27 -2.00
N LYS A 126 4.59 20.51 -2.10
CA LYS A 126 5.94 20.84 -2.61
C LYS A 126 6.73 21.71 -1.63
N GLY A 127 8.03 21.42 -1.52
CA GLY A 127 8.95 22.18 -0.69
C GLY A 127 8.88 21.87 0.79
N HIS A 128 9.71 22.52 1.59
CA HIS A 128 9.92 22.18 3.00
C HIS A 128 8.71 22.44 3.93
N LEU A 129 7.74 23.26 3.51
CA LEU A 129 6.52 23.51 4.30
C LEU A 129 5.55 22.32 4.24
N ALA A 130 5.64 21.49 3.20
CA ALA A 130 4.84 20.27 3.02
C ALA A 130 5.31 19.09 3.89
N VAL A 131 6.47 19.21 4.55
CA VAL A 131 7.13 18.07 5.23
C VAL A 131 6.56 17.84 6.62
N GLY A 132 6.03 16.64 6.85
CA GLY A 132 5.72 16.11 8.17
C GLY A 132 6.97 15.54 8.87
N VAL A 133 6.94 15.44 10.20
CA VAL A 133 8.04 14.87 10.99
C VAL A 133 8.19 13.38 10.67
N PRO A 134 9.35 12.93 10.15
CA PRO A 134 9.52 11.55 9.67
C PRO A 134 9.42 10.49 10.77
N GLY A 135 8.86 9.32 10.44
CA GLY A 135 8.65 8.22 11.38
C GLY A 135 9.33 6.89 11.05
N THR A 136 9.72 6.67 9.78
CA THR A 136 10.20 5.37 9.29
C THR A 136 11.29 4.75 10.17
N VAL A 137 12.33 5.51 10.52
CA VAL A 137 13.46 4.98 11.31
C VAL A 137 13.00 4.54 12.70
N SER A 138 12.12 5.31 13.36
CA SER A 138 11.55 4.95 14.65
C SER A 138 10.70 3.67 14.58
N GLY A 139 9.90 3.53 13.51
CA GLY A 139 9.08 2.34 13.28
C GLY A 139 9.89 1.08 13.06
N MET A 140 10.91 1.14 12.20
CA MET A 140 11.79 0.01 11.92
C MET A 140 12.58 -0.42 13.17
N GLU A 141 13.07 0.54 13.97
CA GLU A 141 13.77 0.26 15.21
C GLU A 141 12.86 -0.38 16.28
N LEU A 142 11.61 0.10 16.42
CA LEU A 142 10.64 -0.50 17.33
C LEU A 142 10.30 -1.93 16.91
N ALA A 143 10.02 -2.15 15.62
CA ALA A 143 9.74 -3.47 15.07
C ALA A 143 10.88 -4.45 15.36
N LEU A 144 12.11 -4.06 15.00
CA LEU A 144 13.29 -4.90 15.17
C LEU A 144 13.58 -5.21 16.65
N SER A 145 13.57 -4.18 17.51
CA SER A 145 13.91 -4.33 18.93
C SER A 145 12.92 -5.19 19.69
N LYS A 146 11.62 -5.16 19.31
CA LYS A 146 10.56 -5.84 20.04
C LYS A 146 10.18 -7.20 19.47
N TYR A 147 10.28 -7.37 18.16
CA TYR A 147 9.78 -8.54 17.42
C TYR A 147 10.84 -9.21 16.55
N GLY A 148 11.97 -8.56 16.29
CA GLY A 148 13.07 -9.13 15.54
C GLY A 148 13.96 -10.05 16.39
N THR A 149 14.80 -10.82 15.72
CA THR A 149 15.76 -11.76 16.32
C THR A 149 17.20 -11.46 15.94
N ARG A 150 17.40 -10.57 14.95
CA ARG A 150 18.70 -10.19 14.41
C ARG A 150 19.18 -8.87 14.97
N LYS A 151 20.51 -8.67 14.94
CA LYS A 151 21.12 -7.39 15.31
C LYS A 151 20.84 -6.34 14.24
N ARG A 152 20.61 -5.09 14.64
CA ARG A 152 20.43 -3.94 13.74
C ARG A 152 21.48 -3.88 12.63
N ALA A 153 22.76 -4.03 12.99
CA ALA A 153 23.86 -3.97 12.03
C ALA A 153 23.75 -5.05 10.93
N GLU A 154 23.22 -6.23 11.25
CA GLU A 154 23.04 -7.32 10.29
C GLU A 154 21.92 -7.00 9.29
N VAL A 155 20.79 -6.47 9.75
CA VAL A 155 19.62 -6.19 8.88
C VAL A 155 19.81 -4.93 8.03
N ILE A 156 20.61 -3.95 8.46
CA ILE A 156 20.89 -2.72 7.69
C ILE A 156 22.06 -2.90 6.70
N ALA A 157 22.99 -3.82 6.97
CA ALA A 157 24.20 -4.00 6.15
C ALA A 157 23.92 -4.17 4.63
N PRO A 158 22.92 -4.93 4.16
CA PRO A 158 22.59 -5.02 2.74
C PRO A 158 22.24 -3.66 2.11
N ALA A 159 21.44 -2.84 2.78
CA ALA A 159 21.07 -1.51 2.32
C ALA A 159 22.29 -0.57 2.23
N ILE A 160 23.18 -0.61 3.24
CA ILE A 160 24.43 0.14 3.21
C ILE A 160 25.26 -0.26 1.98
N LYS A 161 25.41 -1.56 1.72
CA LYS A 161 26.17 -2.07 0.57
C LYS A 161 25.58 -1.61 -0.76
N LEU A 162 24.27 -1.67 -0.91
CA LEU A 162 23.56 -1.19 -2.12
C LEU A 162 23.77 0.32 -2.33
N ALA A 163 23.65 1.12 -1.28
CA ALA A 163 23.85 2.57 -1.36
C ALA A 163 25.30 2.96 -1.64
N GLU A 164 26.27 2.26 -1.07
CA GLU A 164 27.71 2.54 -1.18
C GLU A 164 28.29 2.14 -2.53
N ASN A 165 27.97 0.92 -2.97
CA ASN A 165 28.50 0.34 -4.21
C ASN A 165 27.63 0.67 -5.43
N GLY A 166 26.38 1.06 -5.21
CA GLY A 166 25.40 1.27 -6.26
C GLY A 166 24.81 -0.03 -6.81
N PHE A 167 23.84 0.13 -7.67
CA PHE A 167 23.18 -0.93 -8.44
C PHE A 167 22.84 -0.43 -9.83
N ALA A 168 22.80 -1.34 -10.81
CA ALA A 168 22.41 -1.01 -12.18
C ALA A 168 20.90 -0.78 -12.26
N LEU A 169 20.50 0.30 -12.94
CA LEU A 169 19.10 0.64 -13.14
C LEU A 169 18.48 -0.22 -14.25
N GLU A 170 17.31 -0.76 -13.99
CA GLU A 170 16.44 -1.40 -14.97
C GLU A 170 15.40 -0.41 -15.51
N GLN A 171 14.63 -0.80 -16.55
CA GLN A 171 13.67 0.11 -17.19
C GLN A 171 12.66 0.70 -16.20
N GLY A 172 12.10 -0.11 -15.32
CA GLY A 172 11.12 0.39 -14.36
C GLY A 172 11.69 1.34 -13.30
N ASP A 173 12.98 1.21 -12.96
CA ASP A 173 13.68 2.16 -12.09
C ASP A 173 13.83 3.51 -12.80
N VAL A 174 14.23 3.47 -14.08
CA VAL A 174 14.39 4.65 -14.93
C VAL A 174 13.05 5.36 -15.15
N ASP A 175 12.00 4.63 -15.44
CA ASP A 175 10.65 5.19 -15.63
C ASP A 175 10.21 5.98 -14.37
N LEU A 176 10.48 5.44 -13.17
CA LEU A 176 10.20 6.12 -11.90
C LEU A 176 11.06 7.38 -11.71
N LEU A 177 12.37 7.30 -11.94
CA LEU A 177 13.26 8.45 -11.81
C LEU A 177 12.88 9.57 -12.77
N HIS A 178 12.41 9.24 -13.97
CA HIS A 178 12.01 10.22 -14.97
C HIS A 178 10.77 11.02 -14.56
N THR A 179 9.91 10.48 -13.69
CA THR A 179 8.73 11.22 -13.19
C THR A 179 9.09 12.48 -12.41
N ALA A 180 10.28 12.52 -11.78
CA ALA A 180 10.75 13.63 -10.95
C ALA A 180 11.96 14.39 -11.57
N THR A 181 12.16 14.28 -12.88
CA THR A 181 13.32 14.91 -13.56
C THR A 181 13.40 16.42 -13.34
N ASP A 182 12.27 17.12 -13.31
CA ASP A 182 12.24 18.57 -13.16
C ASP A 182 12.54 18.97 -11.71
N GLU A 183 12.10 18.22 -10.71
CA GLU A 183 12.47 18.37 -9.31
C GLU A 183 13.98 18.16 -9.12
N PHE A 184 14.54 17.13 -9.75
CA PHE A 184 16.00 16.87 -9.70
C PHE A 184 16.81 18.01 -10.32
N LYS A 185 16.34 18.61 -11.41
CA LYS A 185 16.99 19.78 -12.03
C LYS A 185 16.83 21.05 -11.19
N ALA A 186 15.70 21.19 -10.48
CA ALA A 186 15.44 22.33 -9.60
C ALA A 186 16.34 22.33 -8.35
N ASP A 187 16.77 21.14 -7.89
CA ASP A 187 17.73 20.97 -6.79
C ASP A 187 19.05 20.31 -7.25
N PRO A 188 19.91 21.02 -7.99
CA PRO A 188 21.15 20.46 -8.54
C PRO A 188 22.21 20.11 -7.48
N LYS A 189 22.06 20.60 -6.25
CA LYS A 189 23.05 20.42 -5.16
C LYS A 189 22.85 19.10 -4.41
N ASP A 190 21.64 18.67 -4.22
CA ASP A 190 21.30 17.47 -3.47
C ASP A 190 20.63 16.43 -4.38
N LEU A 191 19.39 16.60 -4.82
CA LEU A 191 18.68 15.62 -5.67
C LEU A 191 19.36 15.43 -7.03
N GLY A 192 19.63 16.51 -7.75
CA GLY A 192 20.22 16.44 -9.09
C GLY A 192 21.63 15.84 -9.10
N ARG A 193 22.40 16.05 -8.06
CA ARG A 193 23.74 15.44 -7.90
C ARG A 193 23.69 13.91 -7.80
N ILE A 194 22.60 13.35 -7.26
CA ILE A 194 22.43 11.92 -7.05
C ILE A 194 21.68 11.28 -8.22
N PHE A 195 20.57 11.89 -8.67
CA PHE A 195 19.61 11.29 -9.60
C PHE A 195 19.75 11.77 -11.05
N LEU A 196 20.75 12.63 -11.34
CA LEU A 196 21.09 13.02 -12.70
C LEU A 196 22.56 12.72 -13.01
N ASN A 197 22.85 12.36 -14.26
CA ASN A 197 24.22 12.25 -14.79
C ASN A 197 24.59 13.54 -15.50
N LYS A 198 25.43 14.38 -14.88
CA LYS A 198 25.84 15.71 -15.41
C LYS A 198 24.62 16.56 -15.84
N GLY A 199 23.55 16.54 -15.04
CA GLY A 199 22.31 17.28 -15.31
C GLY A 199 21.35 16.62 -16.30
N GLN A 200 21.65 15.42 -16.80
CA GLN A 200 20.77 14.63 -17.67
C GLN A 200 20.15 13.46 -16.90
N PRO A 201 18.92 13.04 -17.26
CA PRO A 201 18.29 11.88 -16.65
C PRO A 201 19.13 10.61 -16.79
N LEU A 202 19.18 9.80 -15.74
CA LEU A 202 19.80 8.48 -15.76
C LEU A 202 19.09 7.54 -16.73
N GLN A 203 19.83 6.58 -17.32
CA GLN A 203 19.35 5.63 -18.31
C GLN A 203 19.48 4.19 -17.81
N VAL A 204 18.82 3.28 -18.49
CA VAL A 204 18.94 1.83 -18.24
C VAL A 204 20.39 1.41 -18.35
N GLY A 205 20.88 0.67 -17.35
CA GLY A 205 22.26 0.23 -17.23
C GLY A 205 23.18 1.22 -16.50
N ASP A 206 22.76 2.47 -16.28
CA ASP A 206 23.51 3.38 -15.41
C ASP A 206 23.51 2.85 -13.97
N THR A 207 24.57 3.16 -13.23
CA THR A 207 24.70 2.76 -11.83
C THR A 207 24.27 3.90 -10.90
N LEU A 208 23.22 3.68 -10.12
CA LEU A 208 22.79 4.62 -9.09
C LEU A 208 23.59 4.41 -7.80
N VAL A 209 24.40 5.38 -7.41
CA VAL A 209 25.23 5.37 -6.19
C VAL A 209 24.77 6.47 -5.24
N GLN A 210 24.49 6.12 -3.98
CA GLN A 210 23.93 7.03 -2.97
C GLN A 210 24.82 7.12 -1.72
N LYS A 211 26.05 7.63 -1.87
CA LYS A 211 27.07 7.66 -0.80
C LYS A 211 26.63 8.42 0.45
N ASP A 212 25.83 9.48 0.31
CA ASP A 212 25.34 10.23 1.45
C ASP A 212 24.30 9.42 2.22
N LEU A 213 23.40 8.72 1.52
CA LEU A 213 22.45 7.80 2.14
C LEU A 213 23.17 6.64 2.85
N ALA A 214 24.26 6.14 2.26
CA ALA A 214 25.09 5.12 2.91
C ALA A 214 25.68 5.60 4.24
N LYS A 215 26.11 6.87 4.34
CA LYS A 215 26.58 7.46 5.61
C LYS A 215 25.47 7.54 6.65
N THR A 216 24.28 7.97 6.24
CA THR A 216 23.09 8.03 7.11
C THR A 216 22.71 6.64 7.60
N LEU A 217 22.67 5.64 6.72
CA LEU A 217 22.39 4.24 7.09
C LEU A 217 23.45 3.67 8.06
N LYS A 218 24.73 4.01 7.91
CA LYS A 218 25.79 3.64 8.85
C LYS A 218 25.58 4.28 10.23
N GLU A 219 25.16 5.54 10.27
CA GLU A 219 24.87 6.23 11.53
C GLU A 219 23.67 5.58 12.25
N ILE A 220 22.60 5.26 11.52
CA ILE A 220 21.44 4.52 12.06
C ILE A 220 21.87 3.12 12.52
N SER A 221 22.67 2.40 11.73
CA SER A 221 23.18 1.08 12.08
C SER A 221 23.95 1.09 13.41
N ALA A 222 24.74 2.13 13.64
CA ALA A 222 25.53 2.27 14.86
C ALA A 222 24.73 2.73 16.08
N LYS A 223 23.78 3.68 15.90
CA LYS A 223 23.16 4.42 17.00
C LYS A 223 21.64 4.24 17.09
N GLY A 224 21.00 3.49 16.18
CA GLY A 224 19.55 3.32 16.12
C GLY A 224 18.83 4.64 15.87
N THR A 225 17.73 4.86 16.56
CA THR A 225 16.94 6.11 16.46
C THR A 225 17.76 7.37 16.70
N ASP A 226 18.72 7.34 17.61
CA ASP A 226 19.61 8.48 17.88
C ASP A 226 20.48 8.85 16.67
N GLY A 227 20.78 7.89 15.79
CA GLY A 227 21.50 8.13 14.54
C GLY A 227 20.72 8.92 13.50
N PHE A 228 19.40 9.05 13.66
CA PHE A 228 18.53 9.80 12.77
C PHE A 228 17.93 11.05 13.43
N TYR A 229 17.36 10.89 14.65
CA TYR A 229 16.63 11.96 15.34
C TYR A 229 17.54 12.89 16.15
N LYS A 230 18.83 12.56 16.28
CA LYS A 230 19.86 13.37 16.96
C LYS A 230 21.11 13.52 16.09
N GLY A 231 22.04 14.37 16.53
CA GLY A 231 23.34 14.54 15.89
C GLY A 231 23.26 15.18 14.50
N TRP A 232 24.15 14.79 13.59
CA TRP A 232 24.35 15.48 12.32
C TRP A 232 23.20 15.28 11.32
N VAL A 233 22.52 14.12 11.32
CA VAL A 233 21.37 13.84 10.44
C VAL A 233 20.20 14.74 10.82
N ALA A 234 19.82 14.73 12.11
CA ALA A 234 18.76 15.60 12.63
C ALA A 234 19.05 17.08 12.35
N LYS A 235 20.29 17.49 12.61
CA LYS A 235 20.72 18.87 12.31
C LYS A 235 20.56 19.21 10.83
N ALA A 236 20.92 18.30 9.92
CA ALA A 236 20.75 18.53 8.48
C ALA A 236 19.28 18.66 8.07
N ILE A 237 18.39 17.85 8.65
CA ILE A 237 16.92 17.95 8.44
C ILE A 237 16.43 19.33 8.89
N VAL A 238 16.78 19.76 10.09
CA VAL A 238 16.37 21.06 10.65
C VAL A 238 16.95 22.23 9.84
N ASP A 239 18.25 22.20 9.52
CA ASP A 239 18.90 23.25 8.74
C ASP A 239 18.26 23.38 7.34
N SER A 240 17.97 22.25 6.68
CA SER A 240 17.32 22.24 5.36
C SER A 240 15.87 22.75 5.43
N SER A 241 15.13 22.36 6.46
CA SER A 241 13.78 22.87 6.74
C SER A 241 13.80 24.38 6.87
N GLN A 242 14.67 24.95 7.71
CA GLN A 242 14.77 26.40 7.92
C GLN A 242 15.21 27.15 6.66
N ALA A 243 16.21 26.62 5.94
CA ALA A 243 16.68 27.22 4.70
C ALA A 243 15.59 27.25 3.60
N GLY A 244 14.74 26.23 3.56
CA GLY A 244 13.61 26.09 2.64
C GLY A 244 12.29 26.67 3.17
N LYS A 245 12.30 27.45 4.24
CA LYS A 245 11.11 28.04 4.90
C LYS A 245 10.13 27.02 5.45
N GLY A 246 10.59 25.81 5.75
CA GLY A 246 9.83 24.82 6.50
C GLY A 246 9.80 25.14 7.99
N ILE A 247 9.04 24.33 8.74
CA ILE A 247 8.76 24.61 10.16
C ILE A 247 9.24 23.49 11.11
N ILE A 248 9.94 22.47 10.60
CA ILE A 248 10.52 21.42 11.45
C ILE A 248 11.69 21.98 12.25
N VAL A 249 11.70 21.74 13.55
CA VAL A 249 12.76 22.09 14.48
C VAL A 249 13.25 20.84 15.24
N GLN A 250 14.39 20.93 15.93
CA GLN A 250 14.94 19.78 16.69
C GLN A 250 13.96 19.18 17.69
N ALA A 251 13.15 20.03 18.32
CA ALA A 251 12.15 19.58 19.31
C ALA A 251 11.05 18.67 18.72
N ASP A 252 10.75 18.80 17.43
CA ASP A 252 9.82 17.92 16.72
C ASP A 252 10.42 16.52 16.56
N LEU A 253 11.69 16.45 16.18
CA LEU A 253 12.45 15.21 16.03
C LEU A 253 12.65 14.51 17.38
N ASP A 254 12.99 15.25 18.44
CA ASP A 254 13.20 14.73 19.80
C ASP A 254 11.91 14.12 20.40
N LYS A 255 10.74 14.64 20.05
CA LYS A 255 9.43 14.21 20.54
C LYS A 255 8.83 13.05 19.74
N TYR A 256 9.33 12.79 18.53
CA TYR A 256 8.75 11.77 17.69
C TYR A 256 8.84 10.37 18.32
N LYS A 257 7.72 9.64 18.31
CA LYS A 257 7.63 8.26 18.80
C LYS A 257 6.63 7.48 17.94
N THR A 258 7.02 6.29 17.53
CA THR A 258 6.15 5.28 16.95
C THR A 258 5.11 4.85 17.98
N ARG A 259 3.84 4.72 17.58
CA ARG A 259 2.78 4.13 18.41
C ARG A 259 2.66 2.64 18.13
N GLU A 260 2.37 1.86 19.15
CA GLU A 260 1.95 0.47 19.01
C GLU A 260 0.49 0.38 19.42
N LEU A 261 -0.36 -0.05 18.49
CA LEU A 261 -1.80 -0.04 18.60
C LEU A 261 -2.37 -1.45 18.41
N ALA A 262 -3.58 -1.69 18.92
CA ALA A 262 -4.37 -2.84 18.51
C ALA A 262 -4.84 -2.65 17.05
N PRO A 263 -4.72 -3.66 16.18
CA PRO A 263 -5.27 -3.58 14.85
C PRO A 263 -6.81 -3.49 14.86
N VAL A 264 -7.40 -3.04 13.77
CA VAL A 264 -8.83 -3.24 13.49
C VAL A 264 -9.02 -4.67 12.99
N GLU A 265 -10.05 -5.34 13.51
CA GLU A 265 -10.34 -6.73 13.21
C GLU A 265 -11.82 -6.91 12.85
N CYS A 266 -12.10 -7.79 11.88
CA CYS A 266 -13.46 -8.20 11.52
C CYS A 266 -13.48 -9.59 10.90
N ASP A 267 -14.66 -10.21 10.89
CA ASP A 267 -14.87 -11.53 10.29
C ASP A 267 -15.63 -11.40 8.96
N TYR A 268 -15.19 -12.15 7.95
CA TYR A 268 -15.84 -12.24 6.64
C TYR A 268 -15.79 -13.68 6.09
N ARG A 269 -16.96 -14.28 5.83
CA ARG A 269 -17.06 -15.63 5.25
C ARG A 269 -16.23 -16.70 5.98
N GLY A 270 -16.09 -16.60 7.30
CA GLY A 270 -15.30 -17.53 8.13
C GLY A 270 -13.79 -17.31 8.09
N TYR A 271 -13.34 -16.18 7.57
CA TYR A 271 -11.98 -15.66 7.67
C TYR A 271 -11.97 -14.45 8.60
N HIS A 272 -10.84 -14.22 9.26
CA HIS A 272 -10.65 -13.11 10.16
C HIS A 272 -9.63 -12.14 9.56
N VAL A 273 -10.02 -10.88 9.37
CA VAL A 273 -9.23 -9.81 8.74
C VAL A 273 -8.60 -8.96 9.83
N VAL A 274 -7.30 -8.74 9.75
CA VAL A 274 -6.49 -7.92 10.66
C VAL A 274 -5.87 -6.79 9.84
N SER A 275 -6.24 -5.54 10.10
CA SER A 275 -5.83 -4.41 9.29
C SER A 275 -5.58 -3.14 10.11
N ALA A 276 -5.26 -2.04 9.44
CA ALA A 276 -4.84 -0.79 10.04
C ALA A 276 -5.97 -0.06 10.79
N PRO A 277 -5.78 0.29 12.07
CA PRO A 277 -6.66 1.18 12.80
C PRO A 277 -6.37 2.66 12.47
N PRO A 278 -7.22 3.63 12.86
CA PRO A 278 -6.85 5.04 12.82
C PRO A 278 -5.50 5.32 13.52
N PRO A 279 -4.65 6.20 12.94
CA PRO A 279 -4.94 7.20 11.93
C PRO A 279 -4.99 6.67 10.48
N SER A 280 -4.98 5.38 10.22
CA SER A 280 -5.44 4.88 8.94
C SER A 280 -6.93 4.56 8.97
N SER A 281 -7.63 4.93 7.92
CA SER A 281 -9.01 4.54 7.68
C SER A 281 -9.15 3.13 7.10
N GLY A 282 -8.04 2.54 6.64
CA GLY A 282 -8.05 1.36 5.78
C GLY A 282 -8.76 0.15 6.37
N GLY A 283 -8.41 -0.24 7.59
CA GLY A 283 -9.04 -1.40 8.22
C GLY A 283 -10.53 -1.18 8.52
N VAL A 284 -10.90 0.03 8.96
CA VAL A 284 -12.31 0.36 9.24
C VAL A 284 -13.14 0.25 7.97
N VAL A 285 -12.71 0.90 6.88
CA VAL A 285 -13.44 0.92 5.61
C VAL A 285 -13.52 -0.47 4.97
N ILE A 286 -12.41 -1.25 4.98
CA ILE A 286 -12.42 -2.63 4.49
C ILE A 286 -13.44 -3.47 5.26
N CYS A 287 -13.44 -3.41 6.59
CA CYS A 287 -14.35 -4.17 7.44
C CYS A 287 -15.81 -3.73 7.28
N GLU A 288 -16.07 -2.44 7.16
CA GLU A 288 -17.41 -1.89 6.94
C GLU A 288 -17.99 -2.38 5.60
N ILE A 289 -17.21 -2.28 4.51
CA ILE A 289 -17.64 -2.78 3.20
C ILE A 289 -17.89 -4.29 3.27
N MET A 290 -17.02 -5.08 3.91
CA MET A 290 -17.21 -6.51 4.07
C MET A 290 -18.47 -6.84 4.85
N ASN A 291 -18.78 -6.12 5.93
CA ASN A 291 -20.02 -6.28 6.70
C ASN A 291 -21.27 -5.98 5.86
N ILE A 292 -21.22 -4.98 4.96
CA ILE A 292 -22.31 -4.71 4.01
C ILE A 292 -22.43 -5.87 3.02
N LEU A 293 -21.32 -6.33 2.42
CA LEU A 293 -21.31 -7.36 1.38
C LEU A 293 -21.64 -8.77 1.91
N GLU A 294 -21.45 -9.04 3.19
CA GLU A 294 -21.73 -10.36 3.78
C GLU A 294 -23.20 -10.79 3.62
N GLY A 295 -24.11 -9.84 3.52
CA GLY A 295 -25.53 -10.11 3.27
C GLY A 295 -25.91 -10.42 1.82
N TYR A 296 -24.98 -10.35 0.87
CA TYR A 296 -25.21 -10.66 -0.53
C TYR A 296 -24.52 -11.96 -0.94
N PRO A 297 -25.11 -12.76 -1.85
CA PRO A 297 -24.53 -14.00 -2.35
C PRO A 297 -23.50 -13.71 -3.45
N MET A 298 -22.37 -13.08 -3.10
CA MET A 298 -21.38 -12.56 -4.06
C MET A 298 -20.83 -13.65 -4.99
N LYS A 299 -20.61 -14.87 -4.46
CA LYS A 299 -20.15 -16.00 -5.26
C LYS A 299 -21.14 -16.40 -6.34
N GLU A 300 -22.43 -16.49 -5.99
CA GLU A 300 -23.51 -16.89 -6.89
C GLU A 300 -23.82 -15.80 -7.92
N LEU A 301 -23.66 -14.54 -7.57
CA LEU A 301 -23.76 -13.42 -8.50
C LEU A 301 -22.69 -13.45 -9.59
N GLY A 302 -21.52 -14.02 -9.26
CA GLY A 302 -20.41 -14.19 -10.19
C GLY A 302 -19.51 -12.96 -10.29
N TYR A 303 -18.24 -13.23 -10.62
CA TYR A 303 -17.20 -12.23 -10.76
C TYR A 303 -17.58 -11.20 -11.84
N HIS A 304 -17.50 -9.93 -11.50
CA HIS A 304 -17.80 -8.76 -12.34
C HIS A 304 -19.16 -8.79 -13.05
N SER A 305 -20.15 -9.50 -12.49
CA SER A 305 -21.53 -9.36 -12.92
C SER A 305 -22.05 -7.94 -12.61
N ALA A 306 -23.03 -7.45 -13.38
CA ALA A 306 -23.61 -6.12 -13.14
C ALA A 306 -24.15 -5.97 -11.71
N GLN A 307 -24.84 -7.00 -11.17
CA GLN A 307 -25.40 -6.98 -9.84
C GLN A 307 -24.30 -7.03 -8.75
N GLY A 308 -23.28 -7.88 -8.94
CA GLY A 308 -22.16 -7.96 -8.00
C GLY A 308 -21.35 -6.67 -7.92
N LEU A 309 -21.06 -6.07 -9.08
CA LEU A 309 -20.38 -4.77 -9.18
C LEU A 309 -21.20 -3.65 -8.55
N HIS A 310 -22.52 -3.61 -8.82
CA HIS A 310 -23.41 -2.63 -8.23
C HIS A 310 -23.34 -2.64 -6.69
N TYR A 311 -23.46 -3.81 -6.07
CA TYR A 311 -23.41 -3.92 -4.61
C TYR A 311 -22.03 -3.53 -4.04
N GLN A 312 -20.93 -3.88 -4.73
CA GLN A 312 -19.60 -3.47 -4.30
C GLN A 312 -19.40 -1.96 -4.42
N ILE A 313 -19.83 -1.34 -5.53
CA ILE A 313 -19.73 0.11 -5.74
C ILE A 313 -20.54 0.88 -4.69
N GLU A 314 -21.78 0.46 -4.41
CA GLU A 314 -22.61 1.12 -3.41
C GLU A 314 -22.08 0.92 -1.98
N ALA A 315 -21.57 -0.27 -1.63
CA ALA A 315 -20.94 -0.50 -0.35
C ALA A 315 -19.69 0.39 -0.15
N MET A 316 -18.86 0.55 -1.20
CA MET A 316 -17.74 1.49 -1.19
C MET A 316 -18.22 2.93 -0.99
N ARG A 317 -19.28 3.35 -1.70
CA ARG A 317 -19.86 4.69 -1.60
C ARG A 317 -20.25 5.03 -0.16
N HIS A 318 -20.95 4.15 0.53
CA HIS A 318 -21.37 4.32 1.92
C HIS A 318 -20.17 4.39 2.88
N ALA A 319 -19.24 3.45 2.81
CA ALA A 319 -18.11 3.41 3.72
C ALA A 319 -17.14 4.61 3.54
N TYR A 320 -17.01 5.15 2.33
CA TYR A 320 -16.20 6.36 2.11
C TYR A 320 -16.85 7.65 2.62
N VAL A 321 -18.18 7.73 2.66
CA VAL A 321 -18.89 8.83 3.35
C VAL A 321 -18.51 8.83 4.83
N ASP A 322 -18.58 7.68 5.48
CA ASP A 322 -18.29 7.54 6.89
C ASP A 322 -16.82 7.81 7.19
N ARG A 323 -15.91 7.29 6.36
CA ARG A 323 -14.48 7.60 6.41
C ARG A 323 -14.20 9.10 6.44
N ASN A 324 -14.74 9.80 5.46
CA ASN A 324 -14.44 11.21 5.24
C ASN A 324 -15.05 12.11 6.32
N SER A 325 -16.11 11.63 6.98
CA SER A 325 -16.84 12.38 8.00
C SER A 325 -16.29 12.22 9.41
N TYR A 326 -15.84 11.01 9.75
CA TYR A 326 -15.64 10.63 11.16
C TYR A 326 -14.22 10.26 11.51
N LEU A 327 -13.38 9.82 10.54
CA LEU A 327 -12.08 9.27 10.86
C LEU A 327 -10.97 10.32 10.88
N GLY A 328 -10.04 10.16 11.83
CA GLY A 328 -8.86 11.00 12.03
C GLY A 328 -7.93 10.42 13.07
N ASP A 329 -6.91 11.18 13.48
CA ASP A 329 -5.95 10.77 14.52
C ASP A 329 -6.67 10.50 15.84
N PRO A 330 -6.57 9.28 16.42
CA PRO A 330 -7.27 8.92 17.65
C PRO A 330 -6.82 9.72 18.89
N ASP A 331 -5.65 10.36 18.84
CA ASP A 331 -5.19 11.24 19.92
C ASP A 331 -5.93 12.60 19.90
N PHE A 332 -6.63 12.94 18.81
CA PHE A 332 -7.31 14.23 18.61
C PHE A 332 -8.82 14.10 18.41
N VAL A 333 -9.30 12.97 17.88
CA VAL A 333 -10.72 12.76 17.59
C VAL A 333 -11.19 11.38 18.04
N LYS A 334 -12.45 11.31 18.50
CA LYS A 334 -13.07 10.03 18.85
C LYS A 334 -13.62 9.39 17.58
N ASN A 335 -12.90 8.40 17.05
CA ASN A 335 -13.34 7.60 15.91
C ASN A 335 -14.47 6.66 16.35
N PRO A 336 -15.65 6.64 15.70
CA PRO A 336 -16.78 5.79 16.10
C PRO A 336 -16.66 4.35 15.53
N ILE A 337 -15.50 3.68 15.75
CA ILE A 337 -15.15 2.41 15.12
C ILE A 337 -16.19 1.32 15.44
N GLU A 338 -16.60 1.19 16.69
CA GLU A 338 -17.60 0.18 17.12
C GLU A 338 -18.92 0.34 16.35
N HIS A 339 -19.35 1.59 16.11
CA HIS A 339 -20.56 1.86 15.35
C HIS A 339 -20.39 1.53 13.86
N LEU A 340 -19.27 1.94 13.23
CA LEU A 340 -19.02 1.70 11.81
C LEU A 340 -18.86 0.21 11.49
N LEU A 341 -18.39 -0.58 12.45
CA LEU A 341 -18.22 -2.02 12.30
C LEU A 341 -19.41 -2.84 12.83
N ASP A 342 -20.45 -2.17 13.33
CA ASP A 342 -21.65 -2.83 13.83
C ASP A 342 -22.44 -3.49 12.69
N ARG A 343 -22.84 -4.75 12.90
CA ARG A 343 -23.56 -5.53 11.88
C ARG A 343 -24.98 -5.02 11.62
N ASP A 344 -25.65 -4.44 12.62
CA ASP A 344 -26.97 -3.83 12.44
C ASP A 344 -26.86 -2.52 11.66
N TYR A 345 -25.77 -1.76 11.87
CA TYR A 345 -25.46 -0.60 11.03
C TYR A 345 -25.22 -1.02 9.57
N ALA A 346 -24.38 -2.01 9.32
CA ALA A 346 -24.16 -2.55 7.99
C ALA A 346 -25.45 -3.08 7.34
N ALA A 347 -26.36 -3.69 8.12
CA ALA A 347 -27.67 -4.12 7.64
C ALA A 347 -28.56 -2.95 7.22
N LYS A 348 -28.52 -1.81 7.93
CA LYS A 348 -29.23 -0.57 7.54
C LYS A 348 -28.68 0.01 6.24
N LEU A 349 -27.35 0.09 6.10
CA LEU A 349 -26.71 0.54 4.86
C LEU A 349 -27.07 -0.37 3.69
N ARG A 350 -27.05 -1.68 3.88
CA ARG A 350 -27.47 -2.66 2.89
C ARG A 350 -28.93 -2.49 2.46
N ALA A 351 -29.81 -2.23 3.40
CA ALA A 351 -31.24 -2.00 3.13
C ALA A 351 -31.51 -0.71 2.35
N ALA A 352 -30.58 0.25 2.40
CA ALA A 352 -30.66 1.49 1.63
C ALA A 352 -30.18 1.34 0.18
N ILE A 353 -29.49 0.24 -0.16
CA ILE A 353 -29.01 -0.04 -1.53
C ILE A 353 -30.16 -0.60 -2.36
N GLU A 354 -30.65 0.18 -3.31
CA GLU A 354 -31.68 -0.25 -4.27
C GLU A 354 -31.06 -1.22 -5.30
N PRO A 355 -31.65 -2.41 -5.58
CA PRO A 355 -30.98 -3.45 -6.36
C PRO A 355 -30.57 -3.08 -7.80
N GLN A 356 -31.22 -2.12 -8.42
CA GLN A 356 -31.01 -1.73 -9.82
C GLN A 356 -31.02 -0.20 -10.01
N LYS A 357 -30.56 0.52 -9.00
CA LYS A 357 -30.46 1.98 -9.05
C LYS A 357 -29.27 2.45 -8.24
N ALA A 358 -28.38 3.17 -8.88
CA ALA A 358 -27.22 3.77 -8.22
C ALA A 358 -27.67 4.84 -7.22
N GLY A 359 -27.03 4.87 -6.05
CA GLY A 359 -27.19 5.94 -5.08
C GLY A 359 -26.63 7.26 -5.62
N VAL A 360 -27.23 8.37 -5.15
CA VAL A 360 -26.76 9.73 -5.46
C VAL A 360 -25.84 10.18 -4.33
N SER A 361 -24.56 10.37 -4.62
CA SER A 361 -23.54 10.69 -3.61
C SER A 361 -23.87 11.93 -2.78
N GLN A 362 -24.51 12.95 -3.37
CA GLN A 362 -24.91 14.19 -2.66
C GLN A 362 -26.05 13.99 -1.66
N GLU A 363 -26.87 12.95 -1.83
CA GLU A 363 -27.97 12.61 -0.93
C GLU A 363 -27.49 11.82 0.28
N ILE A 364 -26.33 11.13 0.14
CA ILE A 364 -25.66 10.44 1.23
C ILE A 364 -24.75 11.48 1.90
N LYS A 365 -25.17 12.02 3.05
CA LYS A 365 -24.45 13.11 3.75
C LYS A 365 -23.23 12.59 4.51
N PRO A 366 -22.15 13.41 4.72
CA PRO A 366 -21.86 14.77 4.26
C PRO A 366 -20.61 14.91 3.35
N GLY A 367 -20.47 15.96 2.53
CA GLY A 367 -19.24 16.54 1.96
C GLY A 367 -19.19 16.73 0.42
N VAL A 368 -18.25 17.49 -0.17
CA VAL A 368 -18.11 17.89 -1.59
C VAL A 368 -16.80 17.44 -2.28
N ALA A 369 -16.76 17.26 -3.61
CA ALA A 369 -15.88 16.36 -4.41
C ALA A 369 -14.51 16.83 -4.99
N PRO A 370 -13.65 15.89 -5.46
CA PRO A 370 -12.22 15.98 -5.77
C PRO A 370 -11.61 15.37 -7.06
N HIS A 371 -10.24 15.31 -7.14
CA HIS A 371 -9.39 14.56 -8.11
C HIS A 371 -8.19 13.87 -7.41
N GLU A 372 -7.60 12.77 -7.99
CA GLU A 372 -6.67 11.85 -7.31
C GLU A 372 -5.27 11.67 -7.92
N GLY A 373 -4.27 11.27 -7.07
CA GLY A 373 -2.91 10.81 -7.39
C GLY A 373 -2.55 9.44 -6.76
N ASN A 374 -1.36 8.80 -7.09
CA ASN A 374 -1.08 7.37 -6.87
C ASN A 374 0.36 7.08 -6.41
N ASN A 375 0.77 7.34 -5.13
CA ASN A 375 2.19 7.25 -4.78
C ASN A 375 2.47 6.74 -3.36
N THR A 376 2.89 5.46 -3.26
CA THR A 376 3.22 4.75 -2.00
C THR A 376 3.98 3.47 -2.36
N THR A 377 4.52 2.73 -1.40
CA THR A 377 5.01 1.35 -1.61
C THR A 377 4.48 0.38 -0.57
N HIS A 378 4.38 -0.89 -0.95
CA HIS A 378 3.94 -1.97 -0.09
C HIS A 378 4.83 -3.19 -0.23
N TYR A 379 4.98 -3.97 0.88
CA TYR A 379 5.60 -5.28 0.84
C TYR A 379 4.99 -6.25 1.86
N SER A 380 4.97 -7.53 1.48
CA SER A 380 4.42 -8.65 2.24
C SER A 380 5.47 -9.72 2.49
N ILE A 381 5.54 -10.25 3.71
CA ILE A 381 6.51 -11.26 4.12
C ILE A 381 5.85 -12.32 5.00
N VAL A 382 6.22 -13.59 4.77
CA VAL A 382 5.87 -14.71 5.66
C VAL A 382 7.12 -15.59 5.83
N ASP A 383 7.41 -15.99 7.07
CA ASP A 383 8.51 -16.88 7.37
C ASP A 383 8.06 -18.35 7.58
N LYS A 384 9.03 -19.24 7.73
CA LYS A 384 8.80 -20.68 7.91
C LYS A 384 8.04 -21.05 9.19
N TRP A 385 8.05 -20.19 10.18
CA TRP A 385 7.36 -20.43 11.46
C TRP A 385 5.90 -19.98 11.41
N GLY A 386 5.52 -19.18 10.40
CA GLY A 386 4.18 -18.63 10.24
C GLY A 386 4.01 -17.21 10.75
N ASN A 387 5.13 -16.51 11.12
CA ASN A 387 5.04 -15.06 11.33
C ASN A 387 4.79 -14.38 10.00
N ALA A 388 3.86 -13.43 9.99
CA ALA A 388 3.46 -12.66 8.83
C ALA A 388 3.58 -11.17 9.10
N VAL A 389 4.10 -10.42 8.12
CA VAL A 389 4.27 -8.97 8.21
C VAL A 389 3.79 -8.32 6.92
N SER A 390 2.93 -7.33 7.06
CA SER A 390 2.40 -6.49 5.99
C SER A 390 2.81 -5.05 6.26
N VAL A 391 3.50 -4.40 5.33
CA VAL A 391 4.01 -3.02 5.51
C VAL A 391 3.61 -2.15 4.35
N THR A 392 3.02 -1.01 4.67
CA THR A 392 2.79 0.07 3.70
C THR A 392 3.44 1.33 4.24
N TYR A 393 4.37 1.94 3.50
CA TYR A 393 5.04 3.16 3.91
C TYR A 393 5.31 4.06 2.70
N THR A 394 5.51 5.35 2.92
CA THR A 394 5.39 6.35 1.88
C THR A 394 6.24 7.60 2.16
N LEU A 395 6.40 8.41 1.12
CA LEU A 395 6.76 9.83 1.18
C LEU A 395 5.53 10.71 0.91
N ASN A 396 4.37 10.14 0.69
CA ASN A 396 3.11 10.62 0.13
C ASN A 396 3.16 10.67 -1.41
N ASP A 397 3.71 11.70 -2.05
CA ASP A 397 3.94 11.69 -3.52
C ASP A 397 5.26 10.99 -3.90
N TRP A 398 5.47 10.71 -5.21
CA TRP A 398 6.76 10.23 -5.71
C TRP A 398 7.85 11.26 -5.41
N PHE A 399 8.90 10.80 -4.71
CA PHE A 399 9.97 11.65 -4.20
C PHE A 399 9.51 12.74 -3.21
N GLY A 400 8.33 12.59 -2.62
CA GLY A 400 7.78 13.44 -1.59
C GLY A 400 7.66 14.90 -2.00
N ALA A 401 8.05 15.79 -1.10
CA ALA A 401 8.00 17.23 -1.32
C ALA A 401 9.01 17.75 -2.38
N GLY A 402 9.72 16.86 -3.08
CA GLY A 402 10.76 17.23 -4.04
C GLY A 402 11.99 17.89 -3.40
N VAL A 403 12.24 17.61 -2.12
CA VAL A 403 13.37 18.18 -1.35
C VAL A 403 14.12 17.09 -0.58
N MET A 404 15.39 17.35 -0.31
CA MET A 404 16.27 16.47 0.44
C MET A 404 16.87 17.19 1.65
N ALA A 405 17.04 16.48 2.76
CA ALA A 405 17.91 16.94 3.83
C ALA A 405 19.38 16.93 3.34
N SER A 406 19.96 18.12 3.19
CA SER A 406 21.22 18.32 2.47
C SER A 406 22.34 17.39 2.98
N LYS A 407 23.07 16.75 2.07
CA LYS A 407 24.20 15.82 2.32
C LYS A 407 23.86 14.57 3.14
N THR A 408 22.57 14.26 3.36
CA THR A 408 22.17 13.04 4.07
C THR A 408 21.69 11.93 3.12
N GLY A 409 21.29 12.26 1.90
CA GLY A 409 20.61 11.35 0.99
C GLY A 409 19.15 11.07 1.38
N VAL A 410 18.61 11.75 2.40
CA VAL A 410 17.25 11.55 2.90
C VAL A 410 16.29 12.46 2.14
N ILE A 411 15.48 11.88 1.26
CA ILE A 411 14.35 12.56 0.62
C ILE A 411 13.26 12.75 1.67
N LEU A 412 12.63 13.94 1.70
CA LEU A 412 11.63 14.32 2.68
C LEU A 412 10.20 14.21 2.09
N ASN A 413 9.28 13.74 2.93
CA ASN A 413 7.88 13.55 2.59
C ASN A 413 7.12 14.86 2.34
N ASP A 414 5.94 14.74 1.73
CA ASP A 414 4.93 15.80 1.62
C ASP A 414 3.61 15.38 2.32
N GLU A 415 3.74 14.68 3.44
CA GLU A 415 2.62 14.05 4.13
C GLU A 415 1.63 15.05 4.77
N MET A 416 2.01 16.33 4.88
CA MET A 416 1.12 17.38 5.36
C MET A 416 -0.08 17.61 4.42
N ASP A 417 0.02 17.19 3.15
CA ASP A 417 -1.09 17.28 2.18
C ASP A 417 -2.26 16.35 2.52
N ASP A 418 -2.01 15.27 3.24
CA ASP A 418 -3.06 14.34 3.67
C ASP A 418 -3.99 14.92 4.74
N PHE A 419 -3.66 16.07 5.35
CA PHE A 419 -4.58 16.83 6.18
C PHE A 419 -5.66 17.55 5.37
N THR A 420 -6.74 17.88 6.05
CA THR A 420 -7.74 18.84 5.56
C THR A 420 -7.17 20.26 5.62
N SER A 421 -6.67 20.78 4.51
CA SER A 421 -6.19 22.16 4.40
C SER A 421 -7.33 23.17 4.52
N LYS A 422 -8.51 22.81 4.01
CA LYS A 422 -9.77 23.57 4.16
C LYS A 422 -10.94 22.59 3.98
N VAL A 423 -11.90 22.60 4.90
CA VAL A 423 -13.11 21.76 4.79
C VAL A 423 -13.85 22.04 3.49
N GLY A 424 -14.22 20.99 2.77
CA GLY A 424 -14.88 21.09 1.47
C GLY A 424 -13.93 21.30 0.28
N VAL A 425 -12.61 21.36 0.50
CA VAL A 425 -11.59 21.44 -0.55
C VAL A 425 -10.78 20.13 -0.57
N PRO A 426 -10.54 19.54 -1.75
CA PRO A 426 -9.79 18.31 -1.87
C PRO A 426 -8.29 18.49 -1.59
N ASN A 427 -7.63 17.43 -1.08
CA ASN A 427 -6.18 17.31 -1.13
C ASN A 427 -5.71 16.79 -2.51
N MET A 428 -4.42 16.51 -2.71
CA MET A 428 -3.87 16.01 -3.98
C MET A 428 -4.47 14.65 -4.41
N TYR A 429 -4.98 13.86 -3.47
CA TYR A 429 -5.67 12.58 -3.75
C TYR A 429 -7.16 12.75 -4.00
N GLY A 430 -7.63 14.00 -4.00
CA GLY A 430 -9.03 14.26 -4.22
C GLY A 430 -9.94 13.88 -3.08
N LEU A 431 -9.43 13.57 -1.91
CA LEU A 431 -10.24 13.31 -0.73
C LEU A 431 -10.76 14.62 -0.13
N ILE A 432 -12.07 14.74 -0.02
CA ILE A 432 -12.70 15.79 0.77
C ILE A 432 -12.96 15.25 2.15
N GLN A 433 -12.23 15.78 3.10
CA GLN A 433 -12.27 15.36 4.48
C GLN A 433 -12.88 16.45 5.36
N GLY A 434 -13.47 16.02 6.48
CA GLY A 434 -14.05 16.90 7.48
C GLY A 434 -13.04 17.51 8.45
N GLU A 435 -13.55 18.24 9.44
CA GLU A 435 -12.78 18.81 10.55
C GLU A 435 -11.99 17.77 11.36
N ALA A 436 -12.46 16.52 11.38
CA ALA A 436 -11.78 15.41 12.06
C ALA A 436 -10.31 15.29 11.63
N ASN A 437 -9.99 15.61 10.37
CA ASN A 437 -8.63 15.58 9.83
C ASN A 437 -8.00 16.97 9.61
N ALA A 438 -8.52 18.04 10.24
CA ALA A 438 -7.89 19.37 10.18
C ALA A 438 -6.49 19.37 10.81
N ILE A 439 -5.60 20.23 10.28
CA ILE A 439 -4.22 20.36 10.76
C ILE A 439 -4.19 20.83 12.23
N ALA A 440 -3.39 20.15 13.05
CA ALA A 440 -3.09 20.58 14.41
C ALA A 440 -1.64 20.21 14.78
N PRO A 441 -0.97 20.96 15.68
CA PRO A 441 0.38 20.65 16.15
C PRO A 441 0.51 19.21 16.69
N GLY A 442 1.48 18.45 16.19
CA GLY A 442 1.75 17.07 16.62
C GLY A 442 0.73 16.02 16.19
N LYS A 443 -0.31 16.39 15.43
CA LYS A 443 -1.33 15.48 14.90
C LYS A 443 -0.78 14.67 13.74
N THR A 444 -1.30 13.44 13.59
CA THR A 444 -1.01 12.55 12.47
C THR A 444 -2.11 12.71 11.40
N PRO A 445 -1.77 12.89 10.11
CA PRO A 445 -2.78 12.98 9.05
C PRO A 445 -3.47 11.64 8.81
N LEU A 446 -4.77 11.69 8.48
CA LEU A 446 -5.54 10.50 8.13
C LEU A 446 -4.96 9.82 6.90
N SER A 447 -4.80 8.50 6.97
CA SER A 447 -4.25 7.68 5.89
C SER A 447 -5.29 6.74 5.28
N SER A 448 -5.00 6.27 4.07
CA SER A 448 -5.68 5.14 3.42
C SER A 448 -4.81 3.88 3.35
N MET A 449 -3.57 3.89 3.83
CA MET A 449 -2.67 2.75 3.81
C MET A 449 -3.24 1.58 4.62
N SER A 450 -3.37 0.41 3.99
CA SER A 450 -4.11 -0.74 4.50
C SER A 450 -3.24 -2.01 4.50
N PRO A 451 -2.12 -2.05 5.24
CA PRO A 451 -1.37 -3.29 5.38
C PRO A 451 -2.23 -4.32 6.12
N THR A 452 -2.64 -5.39 5.39
CA THR A 452 -3.65 -6.34 5.85
C THR A 452 -3.11 -7.76 5.91
N ILE A 453 -3.51 -8.49 6.96
CA ILE A 453 -3.29 -9.93 7.11
C ILE A 453 -4.66 -10.58 7.31
N VAL A 454 -4.96 -11.62 6.52
CA VAL A 454 -6.15 -12.45 6.71
C VAL A 454 -5.72 -13.73 7.41
N THR A 455 -6.47 -14.12 8.44
CA THR A 455 -6.20 -15.33 9.21
C THR A 455 -7.38 -16.29 9.18
N LYS A 456 -7.11 -17.56 9.42
CA LYS A 456 -8.10 -18.60 9.67
C LYS A 456 -7.58 -19.52 10.78
N ASP A 457 -8.42 -19.80 11.75
CA ASP A 457 -8.05 -20.62 12.92
C ASP A 457 -6.77 -20.10 13.61
N GLY A 458 -6.65 -18.77 13.72
CA GLY A 458 -5.51 -18.08 14.36
C GLY A 458 -4.21 -18.05 13.55
N LYS A 459 -4.17 -18.60 12.33
CA LYS A 459 -2.99 -18.65 11.47
C LYS A 459 -3.15 -17.73 10.26
N ALA A 460 -2.08 -17.06 9.87
CA ALA A 460 -2.06 -16.26 8.64
C ALA A 460 -2.31 -17.16 7.42
N VAL A 461 -3.29 -16.77 6.59
CA VAL A 461 -3.60 -17.42 5.31
C VAL A 461 -3.34 -16.50 4.12
N MET A 462 -3.35 -15.18 4.34
CA MET A 462 -3.04 -14.19 3.30
C MET A 462 -2.37 -12.96 3.90
N VAL A 463 -1.40 -12.41 3.20
CA VAL A 463 -0.78 -11.10 3.49
C VAL A 463 -0.92 -10.26 2.24
N VAL A 464 -1.46 -9.05 2.34
CA VAL A 464 -1.79 -8.24 1.17
C VAL A 464 -1.77 -6.75 1.48
N GLY A 465 -1.43 -5.97 0.47
CA GLY A 465 -1.58 -4.52 0.42
C GLY A 465 -1.02 -3.96 -0.88
N THR A 466 -1.12 -2.65 -1.03
CA THR A 466 -0.76 -1.95 -2.26
C THR A 466 -0.45 -0.48 -1.98
N PRO A 467 0.30 0.22 -2.84
CA PRO A 467 0.27 1.67 -2.96
C PRO A 467 -1.00 2.17 -3.65
N GLY A 468 -1.25 3.49 -3.67
CA GLY A 468 -2.26 4.09 -4.54
C GLY A 468 -3.25 5.06 -3.87
N GLY A 469 -2.85 5.84 -2.87
CA GLY A 469 -3.71 6.84 -2.21
C GLY A 469 -5.00 6.22 -1.67
N SER A 470 -6.15 6.84 -1.88
CA SER A 470 -7.46 6.32 -1.45
C SER A 470 -7.82 4.96 -2.05
N ARG A 471 -7.28 4.63 -3.23
CA ARG A 471 -7.49 3.33 -3.91
C ARG A 471 -6.81 2.16 -3.22
N ILE A 472 -5.90 2.39 -2.29
CA ILE A 472 -5.27 1.34 -1.47
C ILE A 472 -6.32 0.47 -0.80
N ILE A 473 -7.34 1.09 -0.22
CA ILE A 473 -8.42 0.42 0.51
C ILE A 473 -9.18 -0.54 -0.41
N THR A 474 -9.64 -0.03 -1.55
CA THR A 474 -10.47 -0.81 -2.49
C THR A 474 -9.67 -1.87 -3.23
N ALA A 475 -8.42 -1.61 -3.62
CA ALA A 475 -7.59 -2.61 -4.28
C ALA A 475 -7.22 -3.76 -3.32
N THR A 476 -6.89 -3.45 -2.06
CA THR A 476 -6.68 -4.47 -1.02
C THR A 476 -7.95 -5.29 -0.79
N LEU A 477 -9.10 -4.61 -0.62
CA LEU A 477 -10.41 -5.26 -0.47
C LEU A 477 -10.73 -6.19 -1.64
N LEU A 478 -10.66 -5.69 -2.89
CA LEU A 478 -11.00 -6.46 -4.09
C LEU A 478 -10.12 -7.70 -4.22
N THR A 479 -8.83 -7.61 -3.88
CA THR A 479 -7.93 -8.77 -3.89
C THR A 479 -8.36 -9.81 -2.87
N ILE A 480 -8.79 -9.40 -1.68
CA ILE A 480 -9.30 -10.31 -0.65
C ILE A 480 -10.63 -10.96 -1.11
N LEU A 481 -11.55 -10.17 -1.68
CA LEU A 481 -12.82 -10.69 -2.21
C LEU A 481 -12.59 -11.66 -3.37
N ASN A 482 -11.64 -11.37 -4.28
CA ASN A 482 -11.29 -12.25 -5.39
C ASN A 482 -10.83 -13.64 -4.91
N VAL A 483 -10.06 -13.67 -3.83
CA VAL A 483 -9.61 -14.93 -3.23
C VAL A 483 -10.74 -15.63 -2.44
N ILE A 484 -11.51 -14.90 -1.62
CA ILE A 484 -12.51 -15.49 -0.71
C ILE A 484 -13.81 -15.82 -1.44
N ASP A 485 -14.40 -14.87 -2.16
CA ASP A 485 -15.71 -15.04 -2.79
C ASP A 485 -15.61 -15.77 -4.14
N TYR A 486 -14.60 -15.45 -4.95
CA TYR A 486 -14.51 -15.98 -6.30
C TYR A 486 -13.50 -17.13 -6.47
N GLY A 487 -12.77 -17.49 -5.39
CA GLY A 487 -11.87 -18.66 -5.36
C GLY A 487 -10.65 -18.55 -6.28
N MET A 488 -10.28 -17.33 -6.66
CA MET A 488 -9.10 -17.09 -7.50
C MET A 488 -7.82 -17.53 -6.78
N ASN A 489 -6.83 -18.01 -7.54
CA ASN A 489 -5.49 -18.10 -6.98
C ASN A 489 -4.90 -16.70 -6.74
N ILE A 490 -3.83 -16.62 -5.95
CA ILE A 490 -3.34 -15.31 -5.51
C ILE A 490 -2.81 -14.44 -6.68
N GLN A 491 -2.27 -15.03 -7.74
CA GLN A 491 -1.81 -14.26 -8.90
C GLN A 491 -3.00 -13.77 -9.73
N GLU A 492 -4.00 -14.62 -9.97
CA GLU A 492 -5.26 -14.21 -10.63
C GLU A 492 -5.92 -13.05 -9.89
N ALA A 493 -5.96 -13.12 -8.54
CA ALA A 493 -6.54 -12.07 -7.72
C ALA A 493 -5.79 -10.73 -7.80
N VAL A 494 -4.45 -10.78 -7.94
CA VAL A 494 -3.58 -9.60 -8.10
C VAL A 494 -3.69 -9.03 -9.52
N ASP A 495 -3.75 -9.88 -10.54
CA ASP A 495 -3.83 -9.48 -11.95
C ASP A 495 -5.21 -8.95 -12.34
N ALA A 496 -6.25 -9.38 -11.62
CA ALA A 496 -7.63 -9.00 -11.89
C ALA A 496 -7.80 -7.48 -12.02
N PRO A 497 -8.50 -7.01 -13.05
CA PRO A 497 -8.74 -5.58 -13.22
C PRO A 497 -9.62 -5.04 -12.10
N ARG A 498 -9.30 -3.84 -11.65
CA ARG A 498 -9.88 -3.22 -10.45
C ARG A 498 -10.79 -2.06 -10.79
N PHE A 499 -11.60 -1.68 -9.80
CA PHE A 499 -12.43 -0.49 -9.83
C PHE A 499 -12.42 0.17 -8.46
N HIS A 500 -12.79 1.46 -8.45
CA HIS A 500 -12.75 2.27 -7.24
C HIS A 500 -13.90 3.27 -7.21
N GLN A 501 -14.59 3.35 -6.07
CA GLN A 501 -15.57 4.36 -5.74
C GLN A 501 -15.25 4.90 -4.33
N GLN A 502 -15.15 6.23 -4.22
CA GLN A 502 -14.80 6.89 -2.95
C GLN A 502 -15.84 7.92 -2.50
N TRP A 503 -17.12 7.67 -2.86
CA TRP A 503 -18.27 8.56 -2.63
C TRP A 503 -18.22 9.79 -3.52
N MET A 504 -17.23 10.62 -3.43
CA MET A 504 -17.01 11.77 -4.31
C MET A 504 -15.58 11.71 -4.89
N PRO A 505 -15.38 12.04 -6.22
CA PRO A 505 -16.45 12.33 -7.19
C PRO A 505 -17.45 11.17 -7.33
N GLU A 506 -18.63 11.47 -7.84
CA GLU A 506 -19.68 10.45 -8.01
C GLU A 506 -19.31 9.36 -9.04
N THR A 507 -18.29 9.57 -9.85
CA THR A 507 -17.82 8.64 -10.87
C THR A 507 -17.05 7.48 -10.25
N THR A 508 -17.29 6.27 -10.76
CA THR A 508 -16.47 5.09 -10.45
C THR A 508 -15.29 5.01 -11.40
N ASN A 509 -14.09 4.89 -10.88
CA ASN A 509 -12.89 4.64 -11.67
C ASN A 509 -12.82 3.15 -12.03
N LEU A 510 -12.49 2.83 -13.27
CA LEU A 510 -12.29 1.47 -13.76
C LEU A 510 -10.86 1.34 -14.30
N GLU A 511 -10.22 0.20 -14.07
CA GLU A 511 -9.08 -0.20 -14.90
C GLU A 511 -9.55 -0.70 -16.27
N ASN A 512 -8.65 -0.73 -17.24
CA ASN A 512 -8.95 -1.33 -18.54
C ASN A 512 -9.43 -2.78 -18.37
N PHE A 513 -10.46 -3.16 -19.13
CA PHE A 513 -11.09 -4.48 -19.07
C PHE A 513 -11.78 -4.85 -17.74
N ALA A 514 -11.93 -3.93 -16.81
CA ALA A 514 -12.62 -4.19 -15.54
C ALA A 514 -14.10 -4.61 -15.73
N VAL A 515 -14.74 -4.17 -16.79
CA VAL A 515 -16.13 -4.53 -17.11
C VAL A 515 -16.30 -4.80 -18.61
N SER A 516 -17.17 -5.75 -18.95
CA SER A 516 -17.58 -5.94 -20.34
C SER A 516 -18.45 -4.76 -20.81
N PRO A 517 -18.50 -4.45 -22.12
CA PRO A 517 -19.38 -3.42 -22.65
C PRO A 517 -20.87 -3.63 -22.28
N ASP A 518 -21.30 -4.87 -22.19
CA ASP A 518 -22.69 -5.21 -21.84
C ASP A 518 -22.96 -4.95 -20.36
N THR A 519 -22.06 -5.38 -19.46
CA THR A 519 -22.13 -5.08 -18.04
C THR A 519 -22.12 -3.57 -17.79
N ARG A 520 -21.26 -2.82 -18.49
CA ARG A 520 -21.19 -1.37 -18.39
C ARG A 520 -22.51 -0.70 -18.76
N LYS A 521 -23.13 -1.08 -19.88
CA LYS A 521 -24.45 -0.56 -20.31
C LYS A 521 -25.54 -0.81 -19.28
N ILE A 522 -25.55 -2.00 -18.65
CA ILE A 522 -26.51 -2.31 -17.58
C ILE A 522 -26.29 -1.37 -16.39
N LEU A 523 -25.06 -1.23 -15.90
CA LEU A 523 -24.74 -0.35 -14.78
C LEU A 523 -25.05 1.12 -15.09
N GLU A 524 -24.74 1.60 -16.30
CA GLU A 524 -25.10 2.96 -16.75
C GLU A 524 -26.62 3.16 -16.80
N SER A 525 -27.38 2.14 -17.19
CA SER A 525 -28.85 2.20 -17.17
C SER A 525 -29.43 2.27 -15.76
N TRP A 526 -28.69 1.81 -14.75
CA TRP A 526 -29.02 1.96 -13.33
C TRP A 526 -28.54 3.28 -12.72
N GLY A 527 -27.84 4.12 -13.49
CA GLY A 527 -27.40 5.46 -13.09
C GLY A 527 -25.93 5.55 -12.65
N HIS A 528 -25.14 4.46 -12.74
CA HIS A 528 -23.71 4.55 -12.48
C HIS A 528 -23.00 5.41 -13.53
N LYS A 529 -22.03 6.18 -13.08
CA LYS A 529 -21.15 7.01 -13.91
C LYS A 529 -19.71 6.50 -13.80
N PHE A 530 -19.01 6.40 -14.92
CA PHE A 530 -17.64 5.91 -14.96
C PHE A 530 -16.69 6.99 -15.46
N ALA A 531 -15.53 7.08 -14.81
CA ALA A 531 -14.41 7.91 -15.26
C ALA A 531 -13.64 7.22 -16.40
N GLU A 532 -12.73 7.96 -17.05
CA GLU A 532 -11.76 7.37 -17.98
C GLU A 532 -10.89 6.33 -17.25
N PRO A 533 -10.52 5.21 -17.92
CA PRO A 533 -9.72 4.17 -17.32
C PRO A 533 -8.37 4.67 -16.82
N GLN A 534 -7.96 4.22 -15.64
CA GLN A 534 -6.67 4.55 -15.04
C GLN A 534 -6.09 3.32 -14.34
N ASP A 535 -4.85 2.99 -14.62
CA ASP A 535 -4.09 2.01 -13.84
C ASP A 535 -3.48 2.70 -12.62
N ALA A 536 -3.65 2.10 -11.44
CA ALA A 536 -3.38 2.84 -10.22
C ALA A 536 -2.55 2.13 -9.16
N ASN A 537 -2.64 0.83 -9.02
CA ASN A 537 -2.12 0.11 -7.85
C ASN A 537 -1.11 -0.97 -8.24
N HIS A 538 -0.21 -1.31 -7.30
CA HIS A 538 0.78 -2.36 -7.48
C HIS A 538 0.78 -3.26 -6.26
N LEU A 539 -0.03 -4.31 -6.32
CA LEU A 539 -0.24 -5.24 -5.23
C LEU A 539 1.01 -6.09 -4.97
N ALA A 540 1.28 -6.33 -3.69
CA ALA A 540 2.18 -7.39 -3.25
C ALA A 540 1.41 -8.30 -2.30
N ALA A 541 1.20 -9.56 -2.69
CA ALA A 541 0.37 -10.48 -1.94
C ALA A 541 1.02 -11.86 -1.78
N ILE A 542 0.73 -12.51 -0.65
CA ILE A 542 1.13 -13.88 -0.35
C ILE A 542 -0.09 -14.66 0.13
N LEU A 543 -0.30 -15.86 -0.42
CA LEU A 543 -1.23 -16.84 0.12
C LEU A 543 -0.46 -17.99 0.77
N VAL A 544 -0.97 -18.49 1.91
CA VAL A 544 -0.34 -19.55 2.70
C VAL A 544 -1.17 -20.84 2.60
N GLY A 545 -0.50 -21.95 2.41
CA GLY A 545 -1.09 -23.30 2.38
C GLY A 545 -1.29 -23.85 0.97
N ALA A 546 -1.88 -23.10 0.07
CA ALA A 546 -2.13 -23.49 -1.31
C ALA A 546 -2.21 -22.25 -2.23
N PRO A 547 -2.15 -22.40 -3.57
CA PRO A 547 -2.26 -21.26 -4.50
C PRO A 547 -3.63 -20.58 -4.46
N SER A 548 -4.70 -21.28 -4.04
CA SER A 548 -6.04 -20.75 -3.80
C SER A 548 -6.60 -21.30 -2.48
N LEU A 549 -7.54 -20.59 -1.86
CA LEU A 549 -8.20 -21.05 -0.62
C LEU A 549 -8.98 -22.34 -0.88
N GLY A 550 -8.76 -23.35 -0.02
CA GLY A 550 -9.35 -24.67 -0.19
C GLY A 550 -8.71 -25.54 -1.28
N GLY A 551 -7.71 -25.02 -1.98
CA GLY A 551 -6.92 -25.76 -2.95
C GLY A 551 -5.94 -26.73 -2.29
N LYS A 552 -5.16 -27.43 -3.14
CA LYS A 552 -4.07 -28.31 -2.68
C LYS A 552 -2.72 -27.65 -2.89
N PRO A 553 -1.75 -27.85 -1.96
CA PRO A 553 -0.38 -27.41 -2.17
C PRO A 553 0.23 -28.06 -3.41
N VAL A 554 1.15 -27.35 -4.06
CA VAL A 554 1.93 -27.87 -5.19
C VAL A 554 3.25 -28.42 -4.63
N GLY A 555 3.39 -29.74 -4.61
CA GLY A 555 4.54 -30.40 -3.96
C GLY A 555 4.60 -30.09 -2.46
N ASN A 556 5.77 -29.73 -1.96
CA ASN A 556 6.01 -29.33 -0.58
C ASN A 556 5.80 -27.83 -0.32
N ASN A 557 5.42 -27.06 -1.34
CA ASN A 557 5.28 -25.61 -1.22
C ASN A 557 4.11 -25.23 -0.32
N ARG A 558 4.35 -24.24 0.54
CA ARG A 558 3.36 -23.71 1.49
C ARG A 558 3.08 -22.23 1.30
N PHE A 559 3.90 -21.53 0.52
CA PHE A 559 3.80 -20.10 0.32
C PHE A 559 3.70 -19.79 -1.17
N TYR A 560 2.77 -18.92 -1.54
CA TYR A 560 2.47 -18.55 -2.92
C TYR A 560 2.44 -17.03 -3.03
N GLY A 561 3.48 -16.47 -3.66
CA GLY A 561 3.65 -15.03 -3.81
C GLY A 561 3.15 -14.54 -5.15
N ALA A 562 2.50 -13.38 -5.15
CA ALA A 562 2.06 -12.68 -6.34
C ALA A 562 2.54 -11.24 -6.32
N ASN A 563 3.23 -10.85 -7.39
CA ASN A 563 3.64 -9.48 -7.66
C ASN A 563 2.81 -8.93 -8.81
N ASP A 564 2.41 -7.67 -8.72
CA ASP A 564 1.57 -7.02 -9.72
C ASP A 564 2.37 -6.73 -11.01
N PRO A 565 1.92 -7.26 -12.17
CA PRO A 565 2.63 -7.09 -13.43
C PRO A 565 2.53 -5.66 -14.01
N ARG A 566 1.67 -4.81 -13.45
CA ARG A 566 1.55 -3.39 -13.87
C ARG A 566 2.83 -2.60 -13.62
N ARG A 567 3.73 -3.14 -12.76
CA ARG A 567 5.14 -2.69 -12.61
C ARG A 567 6.11 -3.84 -12.75
N ASN A 568 7.15 -3.60 -13.53
CA ASN A 568 8.18 -4.59 -13.84
C ASN A 568 9.42 -4.54 -12.92
N THR A 569 9.44 -3.67 -11.89
CA THR A 569 10.52 -3.62 -10.89
C THR A 569 10.34 -4.60 -9.75
N GLY A 570 9.11 -5.01 -9.46
CA GLY A 570 8.77 -5.86 -8.34
C GLY A 570 9.13 -7.33 -8.54
N LEU A 571 9.18 -8.07 -7.44
CA LEU A 571 9.46 -9.50 -7.44
C LEU A 571 8.74 -10.23 -6.30
N SER A 572 8.23 -11.43 -6.59
CA SER A 572 7.92 -12.46 -5.61
C SER A 572 9.05 -13.47 -5.56
N LEU A 573 9.62 -13.74 -4.40
CA LEU A 573 10.68 -14.73 -4.23
C LEU A 573 10.55 -15.44 -2.89
N GLY A 574 10.75 -16.74 -2.91
CA GLY A 574 10.79 -17.58 -1.71
C GLY A 574 11.90 -18.63 -1.77
N TYR A 575 11.93 -19.56 -0.83
CA TYR A 575 12.93 -20.62 -0.78
C TYR A 575 12.38 -21.90 -0.12
#